data_87220161282232bb6a183b9c454fae7b
#
_entry.id   87220161282232bb6a183b9c454fae7b
#
_cell.length_a   1.000
_cell.length_b   1.000
_cell.length_c   1.000
_cell.angle_alpha   90.00
_cell.angle_beta   90.00
_cell.angle_gamma   90.00
#
_symmetry.space_group_name_H-M   'P 1'
#
loop_
_entity.id
_entity.type
_entity.pdbx_description
1 polymer ?
#
loop_
_entity_poly.entity_id
_entity_poly.type
_entity_poly.pdbx_seq_one_letter_code
_entity_poly.pdbx_strand_id
1 'polypeptide(L)'
;YDDYVLVSDFGTKHQDYFSIERFLAGEDYYIPVPNSIKINPKSNFRLLEIEKGQFITLQPNSDKLLELWNRPYFYSFGKFPIPESLRKDDRFNYFQGDIAYNPDLKKLIYTSYRFPYMAIYTKSGKSFKLQTEVKGKFDYSVSSGGELKRSRDSKEGPKELTLTLDYIVTVERDPTIDQTDENEVGRDPMKLPHTVFIYDYEGNLLNIANLGFPVVRIAA
;
A
#
# COMPACT_ATOMS: atom_id res chain seq x y z
N TYR A 1 -12.45 18.16 3.32
CA TYR A 1 -11.92 17.03 4.10
C TYR A 1 -10.85 17.43 5.10
N ASP A 2 -10.49 18.69 5.15
CA ASP A 2 -9.37 19.18 5.95
C ASP A 2 -9.67 19.17 7.47
N ASP A 3 -10.91 18.84 7.84
CA ASP A 3 -11.39 18.98 9.21
C ASP A 3 -11.48 17.66 9.98
N TYR A 4 -11.20 16.52 9.37
CA TYR A 4 -11.37 15.20 9.99
C TYR A 4 -10.22 14.24 9.71
N VAL A 5 -9.88 13.45 10.73
CA VAL A 5 -8.98 12.29 10.61
C VAL A 5 -9.79 11.00 10.70
N LEU A 6 -9.64 10.11 9.72
CA LEU A 6 -10.20 8.76 9.79
C LEU A 6 -9.24 7.87 10.57
N VAL A 7 -9.70 7.33 11.67
CA VAL A 7 -8.97 6.32 12.45
C VAL A 7 -9.61 4.95 12.21
N SER A 8 -8.79 3.99 11.84
CA SER A 8 -9.23 2.61 11.62
C SER A 8 -8.51 1.69 12.60
N ASP A 9 -9.25 1.05 13.47
CA ASP A 9 -8.75 0.01 14.34
C ASP A 9 -9.13 -1.37 13.78
N PHE A 10 -8.14 -2.06 13.25
CA PHE A 10 -8.33 -3.39 12.66
C PHE A 10 -8.54 -4.48 13.72
N GLY A 11 -8.11 -4.26 14.95
CA GLY A 11 -8.30 -5.20 16.06
C GLY A 11 -9.75 -5.24 16.52
N THR A 12 -10.36 -4.08 16.73
CA THR A 12 -11.76 -3.93 17.18
C THR A 12 -12.74 -3.84 16.01
N LYS A 13 -12.25 -3.67 14.77
CA LYS A 13 -13.06 -3.44 13.55
C LYS A 13 -13.83 -2.13 13.59
N HIS A 14 -13.35 -1.17 14.35
CA HIS A 14 -13.92 0.16 14.45
C HIS A 14 -13.27 1.14 13.48
N GLN A 15 -14.08 2.07 12.98
CA GLN A 15 -13.65 3.21 12.20
C GLN A 15 -14.42 4.43 12.68
N ASP A 16 -13.69 5.50 12.95
CA ASP A 16 -14.25 6.75 13.43
C ASP A 16 -13.59 7.93 12.73
N TYR A 17 -14.37 8.97 12.47
CA TYR A 17 -13.84 10.27 12.07
C TYR A 17 -13.68 11.14 13.31
N PHE A 18 -12.48 11.67 13.50
CA PHE A 18 -12.18 12.65 14.53
C PHE A 18 -12.08 14.04 13.91
N SER A 19 -12.87 14.98 14.43
CA SER A 19 -12.74 16.39 14.04
C SER A 19 -11.42 16.95 14.56
N ILE A 20 -10.58 17.45 13.66
CA ILE A 20 -9.29 18.06 14.02
C ILE A 20 -9.52 19.29 14.90
N GLU A 21 -10.46 20.15 14.55
CA GLU A 21 -10.79 21.36 15.30
C GLU A 21 -11.19 21.05 16.73
N ARG A 22 -12.09 20.09 16.94
CA ARG A 22 -12.54 19.70 18.27
C ARG A 22 -11.46 18.98 19.08
N PHE A 23 -10.68 18.16 18.39
CA PHE A 23 -9.52 17.51 19.03
C PHE A 23 -8.50 18.55 19.53
N LEU A 24 -8.20 19.57 18.73
CA LEU A 24 -7.32 20.67 19.14
C LEU A 24 -7.94 21.54 20.25
N ALA A 25 -9.25 21.58 20.36
CA ALA A 25 -9.96 22.23 21.45
C ALA A 25 -10.00 21.39 22.74
N GLY A 26 -9.47 20.17 22.73
CA GLY A 26 -9.47 19.24 23.88
C GLY A 26 -10.81 18.53 24.08
N GLU A 27 -11.63 18.45 23.05
CA GLU A 27 -12.92 17.75 23.08
C GLU A 27 -12.76 16.32 22.51
N ASP A 28 -13.21 15.31 23.28
CA ASP A 28 -13.28 13.92 22.84
C ASP A 28 -14.52 13.72 21.93
N TYR A 29 -14.43 14.18 20.69
CA TYR A 29 -15.53 14.04 19.76
C TYR A 29 -15.16 13.20 18.54
N TYR A 30 -15.94 12.17 18.30
CA TYR A 30 -15.82 11.33 17.12
C TYR A 30 -17.18 11.15 16.43
N ILE A 31 -17.16 10.97 15.13
CA ILE A 31 -18.32 10.61 14.33
C ILE A 31 -18.12 9.16 13.88
N PRO A 32 -18.94 8.20 14.36
CA PRO A 32 -18.84 6.82 13.91
C PRO A 32 -19.01 6.75 12.39
N VAL A 33 -18.10 6.07 11.74
CA VAL A 33 -18.30 5.72 10.32
C VAL A 33 -19.51 4.78 10.25
N PRO A 34 -20.50 5.04 9.40
CA PRO A 34 -21.67 4.21 9.31
C PRO A 34 -21.30 2.73 9.19
N ASN A 35 -21.90 1.86 10.00
CA ASN A 35 -21.63 0.41 10.14
C ASN A 35 -21.64 -0.43 8.85
N SER A 36 -21.79 0.19 7.76
CA SER A 36 -21.89 -0.36 6.42
C SER A 36 -20.53 -0.67 5.78
N ILE A 37 -19.42 -0.13 6.33
CA ILE A 37 -18.07 -0.53 5.98
C ILE A 37 -17.64 -1.57 7.01
N LYS A 38 -17.96 -2.83 6.74
CA LYS A 38 -17.46 -3.93 7.57
C LYS A 38 -16.02 -4.21 7.15
N ILE A 39 -15.08 -3.72 7.94
CA ILE A 39 -13.69 -4.13 7.78
C ILE A 39 -13.61 -5.62 8.08
N ASN A 40 -13.18 -6.40 7.10
CA ASN A 40 -12.78 -7.77 7.33
C ASN A 40 -11.24 -7.82 7.46
N PRO A 41 -10.69 -7.94 8.68
CA PRO A 41 -9.23 -7.88 8.87
C PRO A 41 -8.46 -9.01 8.17
N LYS A 42 -9.17 -10.06 7.74
CA LYS A 42 -8.57 -11.14 6.93
C LYS A 42 -8.53 -10.85 5.43
N SER A 43 -9.30 -9.88 4.96
CA SER A 43 -9.39 -9.55 3.54
C SER A 43 -9.03 -8.09 3.22
N ASN A 44 -9.18 -7.18 4.17
CA ASN A 44 -8.94 -5.77 3.98
C ASN A 44 -7.67 -5.36 4.73
N PHE A 45 -6.56 -5.23 4.02
CA PHE A 45 -5.27 -4.92 4.64
C PHE A 45 -5.04 -3.41 4.81
N ARG A 46 -5.48 -2.61 3.86
CA ARG A 46 -5.40 -1.14 3.87
C ARG A 46 -6.75 -0.57 3.47
N LEU A 47 -7.10 0.54 4.06
CA LEU A 47 -8.29 1.31 3.69
C LEU A 47 -7.87 2.76 3.48
N LEU A 48 -8.21 3.32 2.33
CA LEU A 48 -7.93 4.69 1.94
C LEU A 48 -9.22 5.35 1.48
N GLU A 49 -9.61 6.45 2.12
CA GLU A 49 -10.67 7.31 1.60
C GLU A 49 -10.11 8.21 0.50
N ILE A 50 -10.68 8.14 -0.68
CA ILE A 50 -10.25 8.91 -1.85
C ILE A 50 -11.17 10.11 -2.14
N GLU A 51 -12.43 9.99 -1.79
CA GLU A 51 -13.46 11.02 -1.82
C GLU A 51 -14.47 10.69 -0.73
N LYS A 52 -15.32 11.64 -0.32
CA LYS A 52 -16.29 11.43 0.75
C LYS A 52 -17.15 10.20 0.53
N GLY A 53 -16.97 9.21 1.42
CA GLY A 53 -17.68 7.95 1.35
C GLY A 53 -17.23 7.00 0.24
N GLN A 54 -16.13 7.31 -0.45
CA GLN A 54 -15.49 6.41 -1.40
C GLN A 54 -14.16 5.90 -0.85
N PHE A 55 -14.06 4.59 -0.72
CA PHE A 55 -12.88 3.97 -0.12
C PHE A 55 -12.25 2.98 -1.09
N ILE A 56 -10.92 2.92 -1.05
CA ILE A 56 -10.16 1.86 -1.68
C ILE A 56 -9.56 0.98 -0.61
N THR A 57 -9.65 -0.32 -0.81
CA THR A 57 -9.02 -1.30 0.07
C THR A 57 -8.17 -2.27 -0.74
N LEU A 58 -7.09 -2.72 -0.12
CA LEU A 58 -6.24 -3.78 -0.63
C LEU A 58 -6.87 -5.13 -0.28
N GLN A 59 -7.06 -5.99 -1.29
CA GLN A 59 -7.75 -7.27 -1.18
C GLN A 59 -6.86 -8.46 -1.61
N PRO A 60 -5.76 -8.72 -0.91
CA PRO A 60 -4.81 -9.74 -1.38
C PRO A 60 -5.38 -11.17 -1.39
N ASN A 61 -6.50 -11.42 -0.70
CA ASN A 61 -7.19 -12.72 -0.69
C ASN A 61 -8.22 -12.89 -1.81
N SER A 62 -8.48 -11.85 -2.60
CA SER A 62 -9.45 -11.91 -3.70
C SER A 62 -8.77 -12.27 -5.02
N ASP A 63 -9.57 -12.40 -6.08
CA ASP A 63 -9.06 -12.58 -7.44
C ASP A 63 -8.58 -11.26 -8.08
N LYS A 64 -8.85 -10.14 -7.41
CA LYS A 64 -8.38 -8.80 -7.77
C LYS A 64 -7.64 -8.18 -6.58
N LEU A 65 -6.66 -7.36 -6.91
CA LEU A 65 -5.77 -6.77 -5.91
C LEU A 65 -6.45 -5.68 -5.07
N LEU A 66 -7.34 -4.91 -5.67
CA LEU A 66 -7.95 -3.73 -5.09
C LEU A 66 -9.47 -3.77 -5.22
N GLU A 67 -10.14 -3.14 -4.28
CA GLU A 67 -11.59 -2.95 -4.30
C GLU A 67 -11.94 -1.50 -4.01
N LEU A 68 -12.79 -0.91 -4.84
CA LEU A 68 -13.38 0.41 -4.65
C LEU A 68 -14.79 0.25 -4.05
N TRP A 69 -15.01 0.85 -2.90
CA TRP A 69 -16.30 0.93 -2.24
C TRP A 69 -16.92 2.30 -2.51
N ASN A 70 -17.96 2.30 -3.31
CA ASN A 70 -18.75 3.48 -3.64
C ASN A 70 -20.22 3.10 -3.58
N ARG A 71 -20.81 3.20 -2.39
CA ARG A 71 -22.13 2.69 -2.10
C ARG A 71 -23.21 3.11 -3.09
N PRO A 72 -24.10 2.19 -3.42
CA PRO A 72 -24.21 0.79 -2.97
C PRO A 72 -23.29 -0.18 -3.75
N TYR A 73 -22.38 0.31 -4.55
CA TYR A 73 -21.57 -0.48 -5.49
C TYR A 73 -20.18 -0.79 -4.96
N PHE A 74 -19.70 -1.98 -5.33
CA PHE A 74 -18.34 -2.46 -5.07
C PHE A 74 -17.72 -2.87 -6.40
N TYR A 75 -16.49 -2.40 -6.65
CA TYR A 75 -15.76 -2.69 -7.88
C TYR A 75 -14.38 -3.24 -7.53
N SER A 76 -14.13 -4.49 -7.92
CA SER A 76 -12.80 -5.07 -7.79
C SER A 76 -11.99 -4.83 -9.04
N PHE A 77 -10.73 -4.41 -8.89
CA PHE A 77 -9.84 -4.11 -9.99
C PHE A 77 -8.37 -4.42 -9.64
N GLY A 78 -7.47 -4.22 -10.58
CA GLY A 78 -6.06 -4.57 -10.45
C GLY A 78 -5.81 -6.06 -10.63
N LYS A 79 -4.67 -6.39 -11.20
CA LYS A 79 -4.19 -7.76 -11.37
C LYS A 79 -3.00 -8.00 -10.46
N PHE A 80 -2.86 -9.20 -9.97
CA PHE A 80 -1.62 -9.62 -9.34
C PHE A 80 -0.52 -9.75 -10.41
N PRO A 81 0.71 -9.28 -10.13
CA PRO A 81 1.80 -9.32 -11.14
C PRO A 81 2.40 -10.71 -11.35
N ILE A 82 1.81 -11.75 -10.81
CA ILE A 82 2.25 -13.14 -10.85
C ILE A 82 1.13 -14.09 -11.30
N PRO A 83 1.44 -15.36 -11.64
CA PRO A 83 0.47 -16.31 -12.13
C PRO A 83 -0.76 -16.52 -11.23
N GLU A 84 -1.90 -16.74 -11.86
CA GLU A 84 -3.19 -16.99 -11.18
C GLU A 84 -3.21 -18.28 -10.36
N SER A 85 -2.28 -19.20 -10.62
CA SER A 85 -2.13 -20.48 -9.91
C SER A 85 -1.63 -20.35 -8.47
N LEU A 86 -1.27 -19.15 -8.03
CA LEU A 86 -0.81 -18.92 -6.66
C LEU A 86 -1.94 -19.14 -5.64
N ARG A 87 -1.64 -19.82 -4.54
CA ARG A 87 -2.58 -20.01 -3.44
C ARG A 87 -2.99 -18.66 -2.84
N LYS A 88 -4.24 -18.57 -2.36
CA LYS A 88 -4.78 -17.31 -1.78
C LYS A 88 -3.98 -16.83 -0.57
N ASP A 89 -3.51 -17.75 0.28
CA ASP A 89 -2.71 -17.40 1.45
C ASP A 89 -1.34 -16.81 1.04
N ASP A 90 -0.74 -17.32 -0.03
CA ASP A 90 0.50 -16.77 -0.56
C ASP A 90 0.25 -15.39 -1.20
N ARG A 91 -0.87 -15.21 -1.90
CA ARG A 91 -1.26 -13.86 -2.38
C ARG A 91 -1.36 -12.87 -1.23
N PHE A 92 -2.05 -13.24 -0.14
CA PHE A 92 -2.14 -12.38 1.04
C PHE A 92 -0.76 -12.01 1.59
N ASN A 93 0.12 -13.00 1.76
CA ASN A 93 1.43 -12.78 2.34
C ASN A 93 2.37 -11.95 1.45
N TYR A 94 2.28 -12.12 0.14
CA TYR A 94 3.22 -11.47 -0.79
C TYR A 94 2.74 -10.12 -1.33
N PHE A 95 1.41 -9.90 -1.41
CA PHE A 95 0.86 -8.66 -1.98
C PHE A 95 0.31 -7.68 -0.96
N GLN A 96 0.66 -7.84 0.32
CA GLN A 96 0.55 -6.76 1.27
C GLN A 96 1.38 -5.57 0.79
N GLY A 97 0.87 -4.36 0.99
CA GLY A 97 1.54 -3.19 0.49
C GLY A 97 0.89 -1.89 0.94
N ASP A 98 1.30 -0.80 0.32
CA ASP A 98 0.71 0.51 0.52
C ASP A 98 -0.12 0.95 -0.67
N ILE A 99 -1.10 1.81 -0.37
CA ILE A 99 -1.90 2.54 -1.36
C ILE A 99 -1.92 4.01 -0.99
N ALA A 100 -1.77 4.87 -2.00
CA ALA A 100 -1.88 6.31 -1.84
C ALA A 100 -2.62 6.91 -3.05
N TYR A 101 -3.34 8.02 -2.84
CA TYR A 101 -4.13 8.66 -3.88
C TYR A 101 -3.81 10.15 -3.98
N ASN A 102 -3.50 10.60 -5.18
CA ASN A 102 -3.38 12.03 -5.51
C ASN A 102 -4.71 12.49 -6.12
N PRO A 103 -5.49 13.32 -5.43
CA PRO A 103 -6.80 13.77 -5.90
C PRO A 103 -6.73 14.72 -7.09
N ASP A 104 -5.70 15.55 -7.19
CA ASP A 104 -5.52 16.53 -8.26
C ASP A 104 -5.24 15.86 -9.59
N LEU A 105 -4.36 14.87 -9.58
CA LEU A 105 -4.01 14.09 -10.75
C LEU A 105 -4.93 12.88 -10.97
N LYS A 106 -5.81 12.58 -10.00
CA LYS A 106 -6.69 11.40 -10.00
C LYS A 106 -5.90 10.09 -10.16
N LYS A 107 -4.73 10.02 -9.52
CA LYS A 107 -3.83 8.87 -9.58
C LYS A 107 -3.85 8.09 -8.27
N LEU A 108 -4.06 6.79 -8.38
CA LEU A 108 -3.92 5.84 -7.30
C LEU A 108 -2.65 5.03 -7.52
N ILE A 109 -1.82 4.98 -6.51
CA ILE A 109 -0.58 4.23 -6.52
C ILE A 109 -0.70 3.07 -5.52
N TYR A 110 -0.30 1.89 -5.96
CA TYR A 110 -0.13 0.71 -5.13
C TYR A 110 1.32 0.26 -5.19
N THR A 111 1.91 -0.09 -4.05
CA THR A 111 3.22 -0.74 -3.95
C THR A 111 3.12 -2.02 -3.14
N SER A 112 3.90 -3.04 -3.47
CA SER A 112 3.97 -4.27 -2.68
C SER A 112 5.22 -4.29 -1.82
N TYR A 113 5.10 -4.68 -0.54
CA TYR A 113 6.25 -4.75 0.38
C TYR A 113 7.25 -5.85 0.06
N ARG A 114 6.77 -6.96 -0.48
CA ARG A 114 7.60 -8.15 -0.71
C ARG A 114 8.05 -8.33 -2.14
N PHE A 115 7.45 -7.59 -3.06
CA PHE A 115 7.80 -7.59 -4.48
C PHE A 115 8.24 -6.21 -4.91
N PRO A 116 9.26 -6.06 -5.73
CA PRO A 116 9.63 -4.79 -6.33
C PRO A 116 8.60 -4.43 -7.42
N TYR A 117 7.41 -4.06 -6.97
CA TYR A 117 6.26 -3.80 -7.83
C TYR A 117 5.51 -2.55 -7.38
N MET A 118 5.25 -1.70 -8.33
CA MET A 118 4.38 -0.54 -8.20
C MET A 118 3.40 -0.50 -9.36
N ALA A 119 2.14 -0.22 -9.10
CA ALA A 119 1.10 -0.01 -10.11
C ALA A 119 0.49 1.37 -9.96
N ILE A 120 0.38 2.08 -11.08
CA ILE A 120 -0.20 3.41 -11.19
C ILE A 120 -1.52 3.29 -11.94
N TYR A 121 -2.60 3.70 -11.29
CA TYR A 121 -3.94 3.71 -11.88
C TYR A 121 -4.43 5.14 -12.05
N THR A 122 -5.20 5.38 -13.09
CA THR A 122 -5.92 6.65 -13.30
C THR A 122 -7.41 6.44 -13.04
N LYS A 123 -8.01 7.31 -12.23
CA LYS A 123 -9.46 7.32 -12.00
C LYS A 123 -10.17 7.75 -13.27
N SER A 124 -11.14 6.95 -13.72
CA SER A 124 -11.94 7.20 -14.92
C SER A 124 -13.41 6.99 -14.58
N GLY A 125 -14.12 8.09 -14.30
CA GLY A 125 -15.50 8.05 -13.80
C GLY A 125 -15.57 7.30 -12.46
N LYS A 126 -16.32 6.19 -12.42
CA LYS A 126 -16.51 5.37 -11.22
C LYS A 126 -15.54 4.18 -11.13
N SER A 127 -14.47 4.17 -11.88
CA SER A 127 -13.52 3.05 -11.94
C SER A 127 -12.08 3.55 -12.01
N PHE A 128 -11.14 2.61 -11.84
CA PHE A 128 -9.72 2.83 -12.03
C PHE A 128 -9.19 2.00 -13.18
N LYS A 129 -8.38 2.61 -14.03
CA LYS A 129 -7.68 1.94 -15.14
C LYS A 129 -6.20 1.91 -14.84
N LEU A 130 -5.57 0.76 -15.00
CA LEU A 130 -4.12 0.63 -14.93
C LEU A 130 -3.51 1.49 -16.05
N GLN A 131 -2.59 2.37 -15.66
CA GLN A 131 -1.82 3.21 -16.57
C GLN A 131 -0.44 2.60 -16.81
N THR A 132 0.26 2.30 -15.73
CA THR A 132 1.66 1.85 -15.78
C THR A 132 1.94 0.87 -14.65
N GLU A 133 2.85 -0.06 -14.92
CA GLU A 133 3.43 -0.94 -13.91
C GLU A 133 4.96 -0.77 -13.91
N VAL A 134 5.52 -0.57 -12.74
CA VAL A 134 6.96 -0.61 -12.51
C VAL A 134 7.30 -1.94 -11.84
N LYS A 135 8.17 -2.72 -12.47
CA LYS A 135 8.56 -4.06 -12.00
C LYS A 135 10.07 -4.14 -11.88
N GLY A 136 10.55 -4.37 -10.69
CA GLY A 136 11.94 -4.74 -10.48
C GLY A 136 12.20 -6.21 -10.79
N LYS A 137 13.48 -6.60 -10.80
CA LYS A 137 13.86 -8.00 -10.95
C LYS A 137 13.38 -8.80 -9.75
N PHE A 138 12.60 -9.84 -10.01
CA PHE A 138 12.06 -10.72 -9.00
C PHE A 138 12.20 -12.18 -9.46
N ASP A 139 13.07 -12.92 -8.78
CA ASP A 139 13.31 -14.33 -9.08
C ASP A 139 12.46 -15.19 -8.12
N TYR A 140 11.55 -15.96 -8.66
CA TYR A 140 10.66 -16.83 -7.91
C TYR A 140 10.32 -18.11 -8.68
N SER A 141 9.89 -19.11 -7.96
CA SER A 141 9.25 -20.30 -8.52
C SER A 141 7.90 -20.55 -7.86
N VAL A 142 6.99 -21.19 -8.58
CA VAL A 142 5.69 -21.62 -8.04
C VAL A 142 5.65 -23.13 -8.12
N SER A 143 5.43 -23.78 -6.97
CA SER A 143 5.29 -25.24 -6.92
C SER A 143 3.99 -25.70 -7.60
N SER A 144 3.89 -27.00 -7.88
CA SER A 144 2.64 -27.58 -8.42
C SER A 144 1.43 -27.40 -7.49
N GLY A 145 1.68 -27.22 -6.18
CA GLY A 145 0.65 -26.87 -5.18
C GLY A 145 0.32 -25.39 -5.06
N GLY A 146 0.86 -24.54 -5.94
CA GLY A 146 0.62 -23.09 -5.94
C GLY A 146 1.36 -22.32 -4.84
N GLU A 147 2.36 -22.93 -4.19
CA GLU A 147 3.22 -22.25 -3.20
C GLU A 147 4.29 -21.44 -3.91
N LEU A 148 4.41 -20.17 -3.54
CA LEU A 148 5.47 -19.30 -4.06
C LEU A 148 6.75 -19.43 -3.20
N LYS A 149 7.87 -19.65 -3.87
CA LYS A 149 9.21 -19.63 -3.27
C LYS A 149 10.02 -18.51 -3.92
N ARG A 150 10.41 -17.55 -3.11
CA ARG A 150 11.28 -16.45 -3.52
C ARG A 150 12.75 -16.87 -3.43
N SER A 151 13.56 -16.47 -4.40
CA SER A 151 15.02 -16.57 -4.28
C SER A 151 15.53 -15.65 -3.17
N ARG A 152 16.59 -16.03 -2.47
CA ARG A 152 17.24 -15.23 -1.43
C ARG A 152 17.75 -13.88 -1.97
N ASP A 153 18.16 -13.86 -3.24
CA ASP A 153 18.71 -12.66 -3.89
C ASP A 153 17.63 -11.75 -4.51
N SER A 154 16.36 -12.10 -4.34
CA SER A 154 15.26 -11.29 -4.86
C SER A 154 15.13 -9.99 -4.08
N LYS A 155 15.06 -8.85 -4.79
CA LYS A 155 14.75 -7.57 -4.18
C LYS A 155 13.38 -7.61 -3.50
N GLU A 156 13.26 -6.89 -2.41
CA GLU A 156 11.97 -6.59 -1.81
C GLU A 156 11.35 -5.35 -2.46
N GLY A 157 10.08 -5.14 -2.23
CA GLY A 157 9.40 -3.93 -2.68
C GLY A 157 9.54 -2.77 -1.68
N PRO A 158 8.96 -1.62 -2.03
CA PRO A 158 8.93 -0.45 -1.18
C PRO A 158 8.35 -0.74 0.20
N LYS A 159 8.92 -0.14 1.22
CA LYS A 159 8.46 -0.24 2.62
C LYS A 159 7.52 0.89 3.01
N GLU A 160 7.69 2.04 2.37
CA GLU A 160 6.86 3.24 2.57
C GLU A 160 6.55 3.87 1.22
N LEU A 161 5.39 4.50 1.14
CA LEU A 161 4.91 5.23 -0.02
C LEU A 161 4.29 6.56 0.43
N THR A 162 4.71 7.65 -0.19
CA THR A 162 4.04 8.93 -0.09
C THR A 162 3.96 9.62 -1.45
N LEU A 163 3.04 10.57 -1.58
CA LEU A 163 2.82 11.31 -2.82
C LEU A 163 2.98 12.80 -2.55
N THR A 164 3.67 13.48 -3.45
CA THR A 164 3.64 14.94 -3.58
C THR A 164 2.73 15.33 -4.76
N LEU A 165 2.60 16.62 -5.05
CA LEU A 165 1.89 17.07 -6.24
C LEU A 165 2.50 16.51 -7.53
N ASP A 166 3.85 16.40 -7.60
CA ASP A 166 4.57 16.08 -8.82
C ASP A 166 5.22 14.69 -8.81
N TYR A 167 5.39 14.08 -7.62
CA TYR A 167 6.21 12.88 -7.48
C TYR A 167 5.56 11.79 -6.64
N ILE A 168 5.92 10.56 -6.97
CA ILE A 168 5.74 9.37 -6.15
C ILE A 168 7.07 9.15 -5.43
N VAL A 169 7.04 9.08 -4.11
CA VAL A 169 8.23 8.88 -3.28
C VAL A 169 8.09 7.56 -2.51
N THR A 170 9.08 6.70 -2.65
CA THR A 170 9.12 5.42 -1.95
C THR A 170 10.41 5.29 -1.13
N VAL A 171 10.34 4.53 -0.05
CA VAL A 171 11.53 4.08 0.69
C VAL A 171 11.73 2.62 0.35
N GLU A 172 12.87 2.30 -0.24
CA GLU A 172 13.18 0.94 -0.67
C GLU A 172 14.36 0.39 0.13
N ARG A 173 14.37 -0.91 0.30
CA ARG A 173 15.42 -1.61 0.97
C ARG A 173 16.71 -1.56 0.17
N ASP A 174 17.81 -1.21 0.82
CA ASP A 174 19.14 -1.32 0.23
C ASP A 174 19.68 -2.74 0.45
N PRO A 175 19.82 -3.56 -0.60
CA PRO A 175 20.25 -4.94 -0.46
C PRO A 175 21.69 -5.09 0.10
N THR A 176 22.48 -4.02 0.09
CA THR A 176 23.83 -4.04 0.64
C THR A 176 23.85 -3.82 2.15
N ILE A 177 22.84 -3.15 2.69
CA ILE A 177 22.72 -2.83 4.12
C ILE A 177 21.84 -3.83 4.85
N ASP A 178 20.91 -4.45 4.12
CA ASP A 178 19.80 -5.26 4.64
C ASP A 178 20.05 -6.76 4.60
N GLN A 179 21.29 -7.22 4.67
CA GLN A 179 21.57 -8.64 4.94
C GLN A 179 21.17 -8.97 6.39
N THR A 180 19.85 -9.02 6.62
CA THR A 180 19.32 -9.55 7.87
C THR A 180 19.51 -11.06 7.89
N ASP A 181 20.17 -11.54 8.90
CA ASP A 181 20.11 -12.95 9.26
C ASP A 181 18.66 -13.32 9.56
N GLU A 182 18.10 -14.30 8.86
CA GLU A 182 16.69 -14.72 9.03
C GLU A 182 16.37 -15.17 10.48
N ASN A 183 17.39 -15.32 11.31
CA ASN A 183 17.31 -15.73 12.70
C ASN A 183 17.28 -14.57 13.71
N GLU A 184 17.37 -13.32 13.28
CA GLU A 184 17.26 -12.19 14.20
C GLU A 184 15.80 -11.93 14.57
N VAL A 185 15.47 -12.31 15.79
CA VAL A 185 14.19 -11.99 16.43
C VAL A 185 14.27 -10.54 16.92
N GLY A 186 13.69 -9.61 16.17
CA GLY A 186 13.58 -8.20 16.55
C GLY A 186 13.76 -7.24 15.36
N ARG A 187 13.16 -6.06 15.46
CA ARG A 187 13.41 -4.97 14.51
C ARG A 187 14.63 -4.18 14.99
N ASP A 188 15.76 -4.44 14.37
CA ASP A 188 16.91 -3.55 14.54
C ASP A 188 16.65 -2.25 13.77
N PRO A 189 16.51 -1.10 14.43
CA PRO A 189 16.28 0.18 13.76
C PRO A 189 17.42 0.55 12.80
N MET A 190 18.63 0.07 13.04
CA MET A 190 19.80 0.34 12.17
C MET A 190 19.75 -0.40 10.84
N LYS A 191 18.90 -1.41 10.75
CA LYS A 191 18.66 -2.21 9.53
C LYS A 191 17.44 -1.73 8.71
N LEU A 192 16.86 -0.60 9.07
CA LEU A 192 15.81 0.02 8.26
C LEU A 192 16.37 0.62 6.97
N PRO A 193 15.57 0.73 5.92
CA PRO A 193 16.03 1.27 4.65
C PRO A 193 16.49 2.73 4.78
N HIS A 194 17.50 3.10 4.01
CA HIS A 194 18.09 4.43 3.98
C HIS A 194 17.87 5.12 2.64
N THR A 195 17.33 4.41 1.65
CA THR A 195 17.30 4.86 0.26
C THR A 195 15.88 5.24 -0.15
N VAL A 196 15.78 6.45 -0.63
CA VAL A 196 14.55 7.04 -1.17
C VAL A 196 14.61 7.01 -2.69
N PHE A 197 13.54 6.56 -3.32
CA PHE A 197 13.36 6.54 -4.77
C PHE A 197 12.27 7.54 -5.14
N ILE A 198 12.52 8.35 -6.15
CA ILE A 198 11.61 9.39 -6.63
C ILE A 198 11.22 9.06 -8.06
N TYR A 199 9.91 8.91 -8.30
CA TYR A 199 9.33 8.63 -9.60
C TYR A 199 8.38 9.74 -10.02
N ASP A 200 8.22 9.93 -11.33
CA ASP A 200 7.08 10.67 -11.85
C ASP A 200 5.80 9.82 -11.86
N TYR A 201 4.66 10.43 -12.22
CA TYR A 201 3.38 9.72 -12.30
C TYR A 201 3.20 8.89 -13.59
N GLU A 202 4.19 8.84 -14.44
CA GLU A 202 4.34 7.93 -15.58
C GLU A 202 5.10 6.65 -15.18
N GLY A 203 5.71 6.64 -13.98
CA GLY A 203 6.47 5.51 -13.43
C GLY A 203 7.95 5.54 -13.80
N ASN A 204 8.45 6.65 -14.34
CA ASN A 204 9.88 6.79 -14.60
C ASN A 204 10.63 7.11 -13.31
N LEU A 205 11.71 6.40 -13.05
CA LEU A 205 12.61 6.70 -11.94
C LEU A 205 13.41 7.96 -12.28
N LEU A 206 13.22 9.01 -11.49
CA LEU A 206 13.89 10.31 -11.67
C LEU A 206 15.15 10.44 -10.85
N ASN A 207 15.11 9.94 -9.59
CA ASN A 207 16.25 10.07 -8.69
C ASN A 207 16.26 8.98 -7.62
N ILE A 208 17.45 8.73 -7.08
CA ILE A 208 17.69 7.85 -5.95
C ILE A 208 18.57 8.61 -4.95
N ALA A 209 18.12 8.73 -3.72
CA ALA A 209 18.82 9.44 -2.66
C ALA A 209 19.07 8.52 -1.46
N ASN A 210 20.33 8.30 -1.13
CA ASN A 210 20.69 7.66 0.13
C ASN A 210 20.78 8.73 1.21
N LEU A 211 19.96 8.63 2.24
CA LEU A 211 19.89 9.61 3.32
C LEU A 211 20.98 9.42 4.40
N GLY A 212 21.67 8.27 4.37
CA GLY A 212 22.72 7.95 5.35
C GLY A 212 22.21 7.64 6.77
N PHE A 213 20.90 7.59 6.97
CA PHE A 213 20.25 7.23 8.24
C PHE A 213 18.98 6.40 8.00
N PRO A 214 18.59 5.58 8.98
CA PRO A 214 17.40 4.73 8.85
C PRO A 214 16.11 5.54 8.73
N VAL A 215 15.23 5.14 7.81
CA VAL A 215 13.92 5.77 7.59
C VAL A 215 12.83 4.81 8.02
N VAL A 216 12.01 5.25 8.98
CA VAL A 216 10.85 4.49 9.45
C VAL A 216 9.60 4.82 8.64
N ARG A 217 9.42 6.13 8.37
CA ARG A 217 8.27 6.66 7.62
C ARG A 217 8.64 7.91 6.85
N ILE A 218 7.89 8.13 5.77
CA ILE A 218 7.92 9.36 4.99
C ILE A 218 6.50 9.93 4.90
N ALA A 219 6.41 11.25 4.88
CA ALA A 219 5.16 11.99 4.65
C ALA A 219 5.44 13.21 3.74
N ALA A 220 4.45 13.60 2.95
CA ALA A 220 4.48 14.78 2.10
C ALA A 220 3.09 15.44 2.07
#